data_a966c517e063b2e1be4600d60b0b3269
#
_entry.id   a966c517e063b2e1be4600d60b0b3269
#
_cell.length_a   1.000
_cell.length_b   1.000
_cell.length_c   1.000
_cell.angle_alpha   90.00
_cell.angle_beta   90.00
_cell.angle_gamma   90.00
#
_symmetry.space_group_name_H-M   'P 1'
#
loop_
_entity.id
_entity.type
_entity.pdbx_description
1 polymer ?
#
loop_
_entity_poly.entity_id
_entity_poly.type
_entity_poly.pdbx_seq_one_letter_code
_entity_poly.pdbx_strand_id
1 'polypeptide(L)'
;MNKFDSLKKRLEKATEGKEKDIAKRYALLFREINSLISEYYRKYEIDGKLTYMEMVKYQRLEKMLKEINKLINESEKTLRNEIRRHLREQFSESYYQTSFILETTAQAKIGYSALRNEVIDEAININFTGLTLNERLSKRRADLIYSMRETITRGLIEGQTYRGMANIIKDQLEGDLVKAQRIVRTE
;
A
#
# COMPACT_ATOMS: atom_id res chain seq x y z
N MET A 1 -1.53 -19.09 30.01
CA MET A 1 -1.60 -17.96 29.04
C MET A 1 -2.97 -17.30 29.20
N ASN A 2 -3.00 -15.99 29.48
CA ASN A 2 -4.26 -15.25 29.67
C ASN A 2 -5.05 -15.22 28.33
N LYS A 3 -6.40 -15.23 28.40
CA LYS A 3 -7.27 -15.15 27.20
C LYS A 3 -7.00 -13.89 26.37
N PHE A 4 -6.68 -12.77 27.00
CA PHE A 4 -6.29 -11.53 26.32
C PHE A 4 -4.96 -11.67 25.57
N ASP A 5 -3.96 -12.36 26.14
CA ASP A 5 -2.68 -12.62 25.46
C ASP A 5 -2.88 -13.47 24.21
N SER A 6 -3.80 -14.44 24.28
CA SER A 6 -4.16 -15.28 23.13
C SER A 6 -4.85 -14.48 22.02
N LEU A 7 -5.76 -13.58 22.39
CA LEU A 7 -6.40 -12.66 21.45
C LEU A 7 -5.35 -11.76 20.78
N LYS A 8 -4.51 -11.10 21.56
CA LYS A 8 -3.45 -10.22 21.08
C LYS A 8 -2.56 -10.93 20.06
N LYS A 9 -2.03 -12.11 20.40
CA LYS A 9 -1.19 -12.91 19.48
C LYS A 9 -1.89 -13.26 18.18
N ARG A 10 -3.20 -13.54 18.22
CA ARG A 10 -3.98 -13.84 17.02
C ARG A 10 -4.14 -12.62 16.13
N LEU A 11 -4.45 -11.44 16.70
CA LEU A 11 -4.55 -10.19 15.97
C LEU A 11 -3.20 -9.79 15.37
N GLU A 12 -2.10 -9.90 16.11
CA GLU A 12 -0.74 -9.67 15.61
C GLU A 12 -0.40 -10.59 14.43
N LYS A 13 -0.69 -11.89 14.53
CA LYS A 13 -0.45 -12.85 13.44
C LYS A 13 -1.26 -12.53 12.19
N ALA A 14 -2.50 -12.07 12.34
CA ALA A 14 -3.33 -11.64 11.21
C ALA A 14 -2.76 -10.38 10.54
N THR A 15 -2.26 -9.43 11.32
CA THR A 15 -1.56 -8.23 10.83
C THR A 15 -0.28 -8.59 10.07
N GLU A 16 0.57 -9.46 10.59
CA GLU A 16 1.75 -9.97 9.90
C GLU A 16 1.40 -10.67 8.57
N GLY A 17 0.31 -11.44 8.56
CA GLY A 17 -0.23 -12.05 7.34
C GLY A 17 -0.58 -11.01 6.29
N LYS A 18 -1.28 -9.94 6.70
CA LYS A 18 -1.66 -8.83 5.81
C LYS A 18 -0.44 -8.07 5.29
N GLU A 19 0.57 -7.84 6.10
CA GLU A 19 1.83 -7.21 5.67
C GLU A 19 2.53 -8.00 4.56
N LYS A 20 2.55 -9.34 4.67
CA LYS A 20 3.09 -10.21 3.62
C LYS A 20 2.30 -10.12 2.32
N ASP A 21 0.96 -10.01 2.40
CA ASP A 21 0.13 -9.85 1.21
C ASP A 21 0.34 -8.49 0.54
N ILE A 22 0.50 -7.43 1.34
CA ILE A 22 0.88 -6.10 0.84
C ILE A 22 2.24 -6.17 0.12
N ALA A 23 3.24 -6.83 0.72
CA ALA A 23 4.55 -6.99 0.09
C ALA A 23 4.50 -7.74 -1.25
N LYS A 24 3.68 -8.80 -1.36
CA LYS A 24 3.44 -9.51 -2.63
C LYS A 24 2.85 -8.60 -3.70
N ARG A 25 1.92 -7.72 -3.32
CA ARG A 25 1.30 -6.75 -4.24
C ARG A 25 2.31 -5.73 -4.75
N TYR A 26 3.19 -5.22 -3.89
CA TYR A 26 4.27 -4.33 -4.32
C TYR A 26 5.29 -5.03 -5.23
N ALA A 27 5.59 -6.30 -4.98
CA ALA A 27 6.43 -7.10 -5.86
C ALA A 27 5.80 -7.32 -7.26
N LEU A 28 4.46 -7.44 -7.31
CA LEU A 28 3.74 -7.50 -8.59
C LEU A 28 3.79 -6.14 -9.31
N LEU A 29 3.46 -5.07 -8.63
CA LEU A 29 3.52 -3.70 -9.17
C LEU A 29 4.92 -3.38 -9.72
N PHE A 30 5.97 -3.73 -8.98
CA PHE A 30 7.34 -3.57 -9.46
C PHE A 30 7.59 -4.32 -10.78
N ARG A 31 7.14 -5.58 -10.87
CA ARG A 31 7.30 -6.37 -12.10
C ARG A 31 6.58 -5.74 -13.30
N GLU A 32 5.37 -5.24 -13.10
CA GLU A 32 4.57 -4.60 -14.14
C GLU A 32 5.23 -3.29 -14.61
N ILE A 33 5.65 -2.42 -13.71
CA ILE A 33 6.37 -1.18 -14.04
C ILE A 33 7.70 -1.48 -14.72
N ASN A 34 8.46 -2.45 -14.20
CA ASN A 34 9.75 -2.84 -14.76
C ASN A 34 9.62 -3.43 -16.18
N SER A 35 8.58 -4.23 -16.44
CA SER A 35 8.26 -4.74 -17.77
C SER A 35 7.97 -3.61 -18.76
N LEU A 36 7.13 -2.65 -18.35
CA LEU A 36 6.83 -1.48 -19.16
C LEU A 36 8.09 -0.67 -19.51
N ILE A 37 8.93 -0.37 -18.52
CA ILE A 37 10.17 0.37 -18.74
C ILE A 37 11.14 -0.41 -19.63
N SER A 38 11.24 -1.74 -19.45
CA SER A 38 12.03 -2.61 -20.34
C SER A 38 11.62 -2.48 -21.80
N GLU A 39 10.32 -2.38 -22.08
CA GLU A 39 9.83 -2.17 -23.45
C GLU A 39 10.27 -0.83 -24.02
N TYR A 40 10.24 0.24 -23.23
CA TYR A 40 10.70 1.56 -23.66
C TYR A 40 12.21 1.57 -23.91
N TYR A 41 13.01 0.96 -23.03
CA TYR A 41 14.46 0.81 -23.27
C TYR A 41 14.70 0.05 -24.55
N ARG A 42 14.14 -1.15 -24.74
CA ARG A 42 14.32 -1.95 -25.93
C ARG A 42 13.99 -1.23 -27.23
N LYS A 43 12.99 -0.33 -27.21
CA LYS A 43 12.54 0.39 -28.41
C LYS A 43 13.33 1.68 -28.70
N TYR A 44 13.85 2.34 -27.66
CA TYR A 44 14.31 3.73 -27.79
C TYR A 44 15.67 3.99 -27.15
N GLU A 45 16.33 2.99 -26.58
CA GLU A 45 17.70 3.18 -26.07
C GLU A 45 18.72 3.40 -27.17
N ILE A 46 19.74 4.20 -26.86
CA ILE A 46 20.93 4.41 -27.68
C ILE A 46 22.10 4.09 -26.76
N ASP A 47 23.00 3.18 -27.19
CA ASP A 47 24.16 2.72 -26.42
C ASP A 47 23.82 2.28 -24.97
N GLY A 48 22.71 1.56 -24.82
CA GLY A 48 22.26 1.03 -23.52
C GLY A 48 21.63 2.07 -22.59
N LYS A 49 21.40 3.28 -23.06
CA LYS A 49 20.81 4.39 -22.29
C LYS A 49 19.55 4.92 -22.96
N LEU A 50 18.54 5.17 -22.14
CA LEU A 50 17.32 5.86 -22.56
C LEU A 50 17.42 7.31 -22.09
N THR A 51 17.56 8.25 -23.03
CA THR A 51 17.76 9.67 -22.69
C THR A 51 16.45 10.43 -22.62
N TYR A 52 16.43 11.49 -21.83
CA TYR A 52 15.29 12.40 -21.74
C TYR A 52 14.90 12.96 -23.12
N MET A 53 15.87 13.33 -23.95
CA MET A 53 15.63 13.87 -25.29
C MET A 53 14.89 12.88 -26.21
N GLU A 54 15.26 11.58 -26.15
CA GLU A 54 14.54 10.56 -26.92
C GLU A 54 13.12 10.33 -26.41
N MET A 55 12.92 10.45 -25.10
CA MET A 55 11.64 10.26 -24.46
C MET A 55 10.66 11.44 -24.64
N VAL A 56 11.16 12.66 -24.81
CA VAL A 56 10.32 13.83 -25.10
C VAL A 56 9.78 13.77 -26.53
N LYS A 57 10.55 13.20 -27.47
CA LYS A 57 10.08 12.99 -28.85
C LYS A 57 8.76 12.21 -28.85
N TYR A 58 7.81 12.66 -29.65
CA TYR A 58 6.51 12.02 -29.85
C TYR A 58 5.72 11.76 -28.55
N GLN A 59 5.96 12.56 -27.49
CA GLN A 59 5.30 12.43 -26.17
C GLN A 59 5.48 11.04 -25.53
N ARG A 60 6.59 10.36 -25.78
CA ARG A 60 6.86 9.02 -25.26
C ARG A 60 6.91 9.03 -23.73
N LEU A 61 7.56 10.03 -23.13
CA LEU A 61 7.64 10.18 -21.68
C LEU A 61 6.25 10.31 -21.06
N GLU A 62 5.40 11.17 -21.59
CA GLU A 62 4.04 11.36 -21.04
C GLU A 62 3.20 10.08 -21.19
N LYS A 63 3.34 9.36 -22.29
CA LYS A 63 2.66 8.06 -22.49
C LYS A 63 3.14 7.05 -21.45
N MET A 64 4.44 6.87 -21.26
CA MET A 64 5.01 5.97 -20.29
C MET A 64 4.56 6.32 -18.87
N LEU A 65 4.65 7.59 -18.47
CA LEU A 65 4.21 8.05 -17.15
C LEU A 65 2.71 7.85 -16.94
N LYS A 66 1.88 8.03 -17.95
CA LYS A 66 0.44 7.76 -17.89
C LYS A 66 0.15 6.28 -17.65
N GLU A 67 0.86 5.38 -18.33
CA GLU A 67 0.73 3.94 -18.14
C GLU A 67 1.20 3.52 -16.73
N ILE A 68 2.33 4.04 -16.23
CA ILE A 68 2.79 3.82 -14.86
C ILE A 68 1.76 4.31 -13.83
N ASN A 69 1.20 5.49 -14.02
CA ASN A 69 0.16 6.03 -13.15
C ASN A 69 -1.08 5.12 -13.12
N LYS A 70 -1.45 4.53 -14.27
CA LYS A 70 -2.55 3.58 -14.34
C LYS A 70 -2.25 2.34 -13.50
N LEU A 71 -1.07 1.73 -13.65
CA LEU A 71 -0.65 0.57 -12.86
C LEU A 71 -0.67 0.87 -11.35
N ILE A 72 -0.13 2.01 -10.94
CA ILE A 72 -0.16 2.45 -9.53
C ILE A 72 -1.61 2.60 -9.05
N ASN A 73 -2.48 3.28 -9.81
CA ASN A 73 -3.87 3.50 -9.41
C ASN A 73 -4.66 2.19 -9.27
N GLU A 74 -4.47 1.23 -10.16
CA GLU A 74 -5.13 -0.09 -10.12
C GLU A 74 -4.65 -0.89 -8.91
N SER A 75 -3.34 -0.93 -8.65
CA SER A 75 -2.75 -1.57 -7.48
C SER A 75 -3.27 -0.93 -6.18
N GLU A 76 -3.29 0.41 -6.11
CA GLU A 76 -3.73 1.16 -4.94
C GLU A 76 -5.22 1.01 -4.64
N LYS A 77 -6.08 0.93 -5.68
CA LYS A 77 -7.51 0.66 -5.50
C LYS A 77 -7.73 -0.69 -4.78
N THR A 78 -7.01 -1.71 -5.21
CA THR A 78 -7.10 -3.04 -4.59
C THR A 78 -6.53 -3.04 -3.18
N LEU A 79 -5.35 -2.44 -2.99
CA LEU A 79 -4.70 -2.31 -1.69
C LEU A 79 -5.58 -1.60 -0.66
N ARG A 80 -6.21 -0.49 -1.04
CA ARG A 80 -7.15 0.25 -0.18
C ARG A 80 -8.29 -0.65 0.32
N ASN A 81 -8.91 -1.40 -0.59
CA ASN A 81 -10.01 -2.29 -0.23
C ASN A 81 -9.55 -3.41 0.71
N GLU A 82 -8.36 -3.95 0.48
CA GLU A 82 -7.79 -5.00 1.33
C GLU A 82 -7.43 -4.48 2.73
N ILE A 83 -6.83 -3.29 2.83
CA ILE A 83 -6.52 -2.66 4.12
C ILE A 83 -7.82 -2.39 4.88
N ARG A 84 -8.81 -1.77 4.26
CA ARG A 84 -10.10 -1.49 4.91
C ARG A 84 -10.77 -2.77 5.40
N ARG A 85 -10.82 -3.82 4.58
CA ARG A 85 -11.39 -5.11 4.97
C ARG A 85 -10.65 -5.68 6.19
N HIS A 86 -9.33 -5.71 6.16
CA HIS A 86 -8.52 -6.20 7.26
C HIS A 86 -8.80 -5.44 8.56
N LEU A 87 -8.82 -4.10 8.52
CA LEU A 87 -9.09 -3.28 9.71
C LEU A 87 -10.51 -3.51 10.25
N ARG A 88 -11.51 -3.65 9.39
CA ARG A 88 -12.88 -4.01 9.79
C ARG A 88 -12.94 -5.37 10.50
N GLU A 89 -12.26 -6.38 9.95
CA GLU A 89 -12.16 -7.72 10.52
C GLU A 89 -11.47 -7.67 11.89
N GLN A 90 -10.33 -6.97 12.00
CA GLN A 90 -9.59 -6.80 13.25
C GLN A 90 -10.41 -6.09 14.33
N PHE A 91 -11.07 -4.99 13.97
CA PHE A 91 -11.94 -4.26 14.90
C PHE A 91 -13.09 -5.14 15.41
N SER A 92 -13.80 -5.81 14.50
CA SER A 92 -14.93 -6.67 14.86
C SER A 92 -14.49 -7.84 15.73
N GLU A 93 -13.39 -8.51 15.38
CA GLU A 93 -12.85 -9.62 16.15
C GLU A 93 -12.40 -9.17 17.55
N SER A 94 -11.69 -8.05 17.62
CA SER A 94 -11.27 -7.46 18.91
C SER A 94 -12.47 -7.15 19.79
N TYR A 95 -13.50 -6.52 19.26
CA TYR A 95 -14.73 -6.18 19.99
C TYR A 95 -15.42 -7.43 20.57
N TYR A 96 -15.77 -8.38 19.70
CA TYR A 96 -16.52 -9.57 20.13
C TYR A 96 -15.72 -10.47 21.08
N GLN A 97 -14.43 -10.65 20.83
CA GLN A 97 -13.60 -11.49 21.69
C GLN A 97 -13.31 -10.82 23.06
N THR A 98 -13.09 -9.52 23.07
CA THR A 98 -12.96 -8.76 24.32
C THR A 98 -14.24 -8.85 25.14
N SER A 99 -15.39 -8.66 24.49
CA SER A 99 -16.71 -8.79 25.12
C SER A 99 -16.91 -10.19 25.75
N PHE A 100 -16.61 -11.23 25.00
CA PHE A 100 -16.70 -12.62 25.48
C PHE A 100 -15.76 -12.91 26.64
N ILE A 101 -14.52 -12.40 26.57
CA ILE A 101 -13.54 -12.59 27.67
C ILE A 101 -14.04 -11.89 28.93
N LEU A 102 -14.55 -10.67 28.84
CA LEU A 102 -15.09 -9.92 29.98
C LEU A 102 -16.28 -10.62 30.61
N GLU A 103 -17.28 -11.04 29.82
CA GLU A 103 -18.45 -11.77 30.35
C GLU A 103 -18.03 -13.07 31.06
N THR A 104 -17.14 -13.84 30.46
CA THR A 104 -16.68 -15.11 31.05
C THR A 104 -15.80 -14.91 32.30
N THR A 105 -15.07 -13.80 32.38
CA THR A 105 -14.22 -13.49 33.55
C THR A 105 -15.05 -12.92 34.70
N ALA A 106 -15.99 -12.05 34.41
CA ALA A 106 -16.88 -11.42 35.38
C ALA A 106 -18.02 -12.34 35.83
N GLN A 107 -18.23 -13.49 35.15
CA GLN A 107 -19.38 -14.39 35.34
C GLN A 107 -20.72 -13.65 35.28
N ALA A 108 -20.80 -12.59 34.50
CA ALA A 108 -21.97 -11.72 34.37
C ALA A 108 -22.24 -11.43 32.88
N LYS A 109 -23.52 -11.39 32.49
CA LYS A 109 -23.92 -10.93 31.14
C LYS A 109 -23.81 -9.41 31.11
N ILE A 110 -22.92 -8.89 30.26
CA ILE A 110 -22.71 -7.46 30.07
C ILE A 110 -23.63 -6.90 28.97
N GLY A 111 -24.22 -7.77 28.15
CA GLY A 111 -25.22 -7.39 27.15
C GLY A 111 -24.67 -6.58 25.99
N TYR A 112 -23.63 -7.07 25.33
CA TYR A 112 -23.05 -6.43 24.15
C TYR A 112 -24.00 -6.43 22.97
N SER A 113 -24.12 -5.27 22.32
CA SER A 113 -24.89 -5.13 21.08
C SER A 113 -24.10 -5.64 19.87
N ALA A 114 -24.81 -6.14 18.86
CA ALA A 114 -24.19 -6.45 17.57
C ALA A 114 -23.61 -5.19 16.93
N LEU A 115 -22.37 -5.27 16.46
CA LEU A 115 -21.72 -4.17 15.75
C LEU A 115 -22.43 -3.89 14.43
N ARG A 116 -22.91 -2.67 14.25
CA ARG A 116 -23.41 -2.20 12.96
C ARG A 116 -22.24 -1.78 12.07
N ASN A 117 -22.39 -1.92 10.77
CA ASN A 117 -21.35 -1.57 9.80
C ASN A 117 -20.92 -0.11 9.90
N GLU A 118 -21.87 0.79 10.18
CA GLU A 118 -21.59 2.23 10.34
C GLU A 118 -20.62 2.50 11.49
N VAL A 119 -20.80 1.82 12.63
CA VAL A 119 -19.92 1.94 13.81
C VAL A 119 -18.51 1.45 13.50
N ILE A 120 -18.39 0.34 12.75
CA ILE A 120 -17.08 -0.18 12.33
C ILE A 120 -16.40 0.83 11.39
N ASP A 121 -17.15 1.37 10.41
CA ASP A 121 -16.61 2.33 9.45
C ASP A 121 -16.21 3.65 10.12
N GLU A 122 -16.95 4.13 11.09
CA GLU A 122 -16.56 5.28 11.91
C GLU A 122 -15.29 4.99 12.69
N ALA A 123 -15.21 3.83 13.39
CA ALA A 123 -14.06 3.47 14.20
C ALA A 123 -12.76 3.41 13.41
N ILE A 124 -12.75 2.77 12.23
CA ILE A 124 -11.55 2.67 11.38
C ILE A 124 -11.19 3.98 10.66
N ASN A 125 -12.08 4.96 10.63
CA ASN A 125 -11.85 6.28 10.03
C ASN A 125 -11.64 7.39 11.07
N ILE A 126 -11.55 7.06 12.36
CA ILE A 126 -11.26 8.07 13.39
C ILE A 126 -9.94 8.78 13.07
N ASN A 127 -9.99 10.10 13.17
CA ASN A 127 -8.82 10.93 12.93
C ASN A 127 -7.97 11.05 14.19
N PHE A 128 -7.09 10.07 14.43
CA PHE A 128 -6.13 10.12 15.54
C PHE A 128 -4.87 10.97 15.26
N THR A 129 -4.56 11.23 14.00
CA THR A 129 -3.27 11.81 13.58
C THR A 129 -3.41 13.01 12.65
N GLY A 130 -4.57 13.66 12.64
CA GLY A 130 -4.87 14.79 11.74
C GLY A 130 -5.43 14.39 10.37
N LEU A 131 -5.43 13.11 10.02
CA LEU A 131 -5.99 12.59 8.75
C LEU A 131 -6.76 11.29 9.00
N THR A 132 -7.90 11.15 8.34
CA THR A 132 -8.64 9.88 8.28
C THR A 132 -7.86 8.80 7.52
N LEU A 133 -8.23 7.53 7.69
CA LEU A 133 -7.65 6.43 6.92
C LEU A 133 -7.72 6.69 5.41
N ASN A 134 -8.87 7.17 4.91
CA ASN A 134 -9.05 7.46 3.49
C ASN A 134 -8.14 8.58 2.99
N GLU A 135 -7.96 9.63 3.77
CA GLU A 135 -7.07 10.76 3.43
C GLU A 135 -5.61 10.30 3.42
N ARG A 136 -5.18 9.48 4.40
CA ARG A 136 -3.82 8.93 4.45
C ARG A 136 -3.53 8.03 3.24
N LEU A 137 -4.44 7.13 2.89
CA LEU A 137 -4.30 6.27 1.71
C LEU A 137 -4.27 7.08 0.41
N SER A 138 -5.09 8.13 0.30
CA SER A 138 -5.12 9.01 -0.87
C SER A 138 -3.87 9.85 -1.00
N LYS A 139 -3.39 10.43 0.10
CA LYS A 139 -2.14 11.19 0.14
C LYS A 139 -0.95 10.32 -0.24
N ARG A 140 -0.80 9.14 0.39
CA ARG A 140 0.28 8.20 0.08
C ARG A 140 0.32 7.84 -1.41
N ARG A 141 -0.84 7.55 -2.03
CA ARG A 141 -0.93 7.29 -3.47
C ARG A 141 -0.46 8.48 -4.30
N ALA A 142 -0.90 9.69 -3.96
CA ALA A 142 -0.50 10.90 -4.67
C ALA A 142 1.01 11.13 -4.56
N ASP A 143 1.57 10.96 -3.36
CA ASP A 143 3.00 11.09 -3.09
C ASP A 143 3.81 10.04 -3.89
N LEU A 144 3.33 8.78 -3.98
CA LEU A 144 3.98 7.74 -4.78
C LEU A 144 3.98 8.09 -6.27
N ILE A 145 2.86 8.54 -6.83
CA ILE A 145 2.77 8.93 -8.24
C ILE A 145 3.72 10.09 -8.53
N TYR A 146 3.74 11.11 -7.66
CA TYR A 146 4.60 12.26 -7.83
C TYR A 146 6.08 11.87 -7.78
N SER A 147 6.49 11.15 -6.74
CA SER A 147 7.89 10.73 -6.55
C SER A 147 8.36 9.76 -7.65
N MET A 148 7.50 8.88 -8.15
CA MET A 148 7.81 7.99 -9.26
C MET A 148 8.06 8.79 -10.55
N ARG A 149 7.22 9.78 -10.84
CA ARG A 149 7.40 10.68 -12.00
C ARG A 149 8.74 11.43 -11.91
N GLU A 150 9.01 12.03 -10.77
CA GLU A 150 10.26 12.76 -10.53
C GLU A 150 11.49 11.86 -10.69
N THR A 151 11.45 10.68 -10.08
CA THR A 151 12.55 9.70 -10.09
C THR A 151 12.85 9.22 -11.51
N ILE A 152 11.82 8.85 -12.28
CA ILE A 152 11.98 8.41 -13.67
C ILE A 152 12.53 9.56 -14.54
N THR A 153 11.97 10.74 -14.40
CA THR A 153 12.43 11.91 -15.19
C THR A 153 13.88 12.23 -14.91
N ARG A 154 14.30 12.22 -13.64
CA ARG A 154 15.69 12.43 -13.24
C ARG A 154 16.61 11.36 -13.80
N GLY A 155 16.23 10.06 -13.68
CA GLY A 155 17.01 8.96 -14.22
C GLY A 155 17.22 9.05 -15.74
N LEU A 156 16.21 9.53 -16.49
CA LEU A 156 16.33 9.79 -17.94
C LEU A 156 17.27 10.96 -18.24
N ILE A 157 17.23 12.03 -17.45
CA ILE A 157 18.14 13.19 -17.58
C ILE A 157 19.59 12.77 -17.33
N GLU A 158 19.80 11.93 -16.31
CA GLU A 158 21.11 11.38 -15.94
C GLU A 158 21.60 10.28 -16.90
N GLY A 159 20.75 9.84 -17.84
CA GLY A 159 21.09 8.77 -18.79
C GLY A 159 21.32 7.41 -18.10
N GLN A 160 20.48 7.08 -17.13
CA GLN A 160 20.54 5.80 -16.43
C GLN A 160 20.36 4.63 -17.38
N THR A 161 21.11 3.55 -17.15
CA THR A 161 20.88 2.27 -17.83
C THR A 161 19.55 1.66 -17.35
N TYR A 162 19.01 0.71 -18.10
CA TYR A 162 17.82 -0.05 -17.68
C TYR A 162 17.95 -0.60 -16.25
N ARG A 163 19.10 -1.22 -15.93
CA ARG A 163 19.38 -1.76 -14.60
C ARG A 163 19.39 -0.67 -13.51
N GLY A 164 20.01 0.48 -13.81
CA GLY A 164 20.02 1.63 -12.90
C GLY A 164 18.60 2.13 -12.63
N MET A 165 17.80 2.32 -13.68
CA MET A 165 16.41 2.75 -13.56
C MET A 165 15.57 1.74 -12.76
N ALA A 166 15.73 0.43 -13.00
CA ALA A 166 15.01 -0.62 -12.28
C ALA A 166 15.31 -0.60 -10.77
N ASN A 167 16.58 -0.39 -10.39
CA ASN A 167 16.97 -0.29 -8.98
C ASN A 167 16.34 0.94 -8.30
N ILE A 168 16.39 2.10 -8.94
CA ILE A 168 15.80 3.33 -8.40
C ILE A 168 14.29 3.18 -8.17
N ILE A 169 13.58 2.55 -9.11
CA ILE A 169 12.14 2.27 -9.00
C ILE A 169 11.86 1.28 -7.87
N LYS A 170 12.69 0.25 -7.73
CA LYS A 170 12.59 -0.71 -6.63
C LYS A 170 12.69 -0.03 -5.28
N ASP A 171 13.71 0.80 -5.07
CA ASP A 171 13.93 1.55 -3.82
C ASP A 171 12.74 2.47 -3.49
N GLN A 172 12.19 3.12 -4.52
CA GLN A 172 11.01 3.97 -4.38
C GLN A 172 9.77 3.19 -3.91
N LEU A 173 9.54 2.01 -4.47
CA LEU A 173 8.42 1.15 -4.09
C LEU A 173 8.63 0.49 -2.72
N GLU A 174 9.84 0.12 -2.36
CA GLU A 174 10.17 -0.40 -1.02
C GLU A 174 9.91 0.65 0.07
N GLY A 175 10.29 1.91 -0.17
CA GLY A 175 9.97 3.01 0.74
C GLY A 175 8.47 3.24 0.94
N ASP A 176 7.66 3.09 -0.11
CA ASP A 176 6.22 3.23 -0.02
C ASP A 176 5.54 1.98 0.60
N LEU A 177 6.07 0.78 0.36
CA LEU A 177 5.65 -0.46 1.03
C LEU A 177 5.72 -0.32 2.55
N VAL A 178 6.81 0.22 3.09
CA VAL A 178 6.97 0.44 4.54
C VAL A 178 5.87 1.37 5.07
N LYS A 179 5.52 2.43 4.33
CA LYS A 179 4.42 3.33 4.70
C LYS A 179 3.07 2.62 4.70
N ALA A 180 2.80 1.77 3.69
CA ALA A 180 1.57 1.00 3.60
C ALA A 180 1.42 -0.01 4.75
N GLN A 181 2.49 -0.73 5.09
CA GLN A 181 2.52 -1.66 6.22
C GLN A 181 2.32 -0.94 7.56
N ARG A 182 2.91 0.25 7.71
CA ARG A 182 2.71 1.06 8.93
C ARG A 182 1.24 1.40 9.17
N ILE A 183 0.47 1.71 8.13
CA ILE A 183 -0.97 1.98 8.25
C ILE A 183 -1.69 0.77 8.86
N VAL A 184 -1.37 -0.44 8.43
CA VAL A 184 -1.99 -1.68 8.94
C VAL A 184 -1.64 -1.97 10.40
N ARG A 185 -0.46 -1.54 10.86
CA ARG A 185 -0.01 -1.73 12.26
C ARG A 185 -0.59 -0.72 13.23
N THR A 186 -0.89 0.48 12.78
CA THR A 186 -1.19 1.63 13.65
C THR A 186 -2.68 1.98 13.71
N GLU A 187 -3.50 1.38 12.88
CA GLU A 187 -4.97 1.50 12.90
C GLU A 187 -5.59 0.33 13.67
#